data_c0236d59a5b1edd1ea082f7d9f8446c3
#
_entry.id   c0236d59a5b1edd1ea082f7d9f8446c3
#
_cell.length_a   1.000
_cell.length_b   1.000
_cell.length_c   1.000
_cell.angle_alpha   90.00
_cell.angle_beta   90.00
_cell.angle_gamma   90.00
#
_symmetry.space_group_name_H-M   'P 1'
#
loop_
_entity.id
_entity.type
_entity.pdbx_description
1 polymer ?
#
loop_
_entity_poly.entity_id
_entity_poly.type
_entity_poly.pdbx_seq_one_letter_code
_entity_poly.pdbx_strand_id
1 'polypeptide(L)'
;MRRLIALLVIAVLGATLYGLYNNSSGISVNGAIVPSSTIRSELLAISTNPTLDCYLTLLGASSSAPGAGGASVKASDVTAWTNLRVEGLAIESYATTALNFHPSASTLAKAQDSLESELTQASESQSTPCKGTAAQALSEMPAEMRTFEVASQAASLDLVTKLNSTVPLTVASMKKYYSTHAANYDTICVSVAVVAPTDVTAFNEAQTSGSSVAELAKKFSEDPSGKKGGAYGCFAPSSTSYSGVRQATETLKINAYPSTPEEITYNNAAAALFVAATKRSPTPFAQAETAVLSDLENANATAANDQKEIILLKYTNVAIDPSFGSWGTASNGPEVFAPATPSSAVVGSTTITNLGTGASTYK
;
A
#
# COMPACT_ATOMS: atom_id res chain seq x y z
N MET A 1 -28.39 31.82 48.64
CA MET A 1 -27.22 32.29 47.91
C MET A 1 -26.05 31.28 47.86
N ARG A 2 -25.51 30.74 48.96
CA ARG A 2 -24.36 29.82 48.92
C ARG A 2 -24.55 28.58 48.01
N ARG A 3 -25.73 27.95 47.97
CA ARG A 3 -26.01 26.78 47.11
C ARG A 3 -26.09 27.12 45.60
N LEU A 4 -26.56 28.32 45.24
CA LEU A 4 -26.59 28.78 43.84
C LEU A 4 -25.18 29.08 43.33
N ILE A 5 -24.31 29.64 44.15
CA ILE A 5 -22.90 29.91 43.81
C ILE A 5 -22.13 28.59 43.59
N ALA A 6 -22.37 27.57 44.44
CA ALA A 6 -21.73 26.26 44.30
C ALA A 6 -22.15 25.54 42.97
N LEU A 7 -23.43 25.61 42.60
CA LEU A 7 -23.92 25.06 41.35
C LEU A 7 -23.35 25.78 40.12
N LEU A 8 -23.21 27.10 40.19
CA LEU A 8 -22.62 27.90 39.13
C LEU A 8 -21.14 27.62 38.95
N VAL A 9 -20.39 27.45 40.05
CA VAL A 9 -18.95 27.06 40.00
C VAL A 9 -18.77 25.66 39.42
N ILE A 10 -19.62 24.70 39.80
CA ILE A 10 -19.56 23.33 39.21
C ILE A 10 -19.92 23.36 37.76
N ALA A 11 -20.90 24.12 37.31
CA ALA A 11 -21.26 24.26 35.91
C ALA A 11 -20.15 24.92 35.07
N VAL A 12 -19.51 25.97 35.60
CA VAL A 12 -18.37 26.64 34.95
C VAL A 12 -17.15 25.72 34.90
N LEU A 13 -16.81 25.02 35.99
CA LEU A 13 -15.72 24.04 36.00
C LEU A 13 -16.01 22.86 35.06
N GLY A 14 -17.24 22.38 35.06
CA GLY A 14 -17.67 21.33 34.11
C GLY A 14 -17.58 21.78 32.66
N ALA A 15 -18.00 22.99 32.33
CA ALA A 15 -17.92 23.55 30.99
C ALA A 15 -16.47 23.82 30.53
N THR A 16 -15.61 24.31 31.46
CA THR A 16 -14.20 24.53 31.17
C THR A 16 -13.43 23.21 31.03
N LEU A 17 -13.69 22.21 31.86
CA LEU A 17 -13.12 20.88 31.74
C LEU A 17 -13.58 20.17 30.49
N TYR A 18 -14.87 20.30 30.14
CA TYR A 18 -15.41 19.78 28.88
C TYR A 18 -14.82 20.49 27.65
N GLY A 19 -14.67 21.80 27.69
CA GLY A 19 -14.03 22.59 26.64
C GLY A 19 -12.55 22.25 26.48
N LEU A 20 -11.79 22.09 27.61
CA LEU A 20 -10.40 21.67 27.58
C LEU A 20 -10.25 20.23 27.08
N TYR A 21 -11.15 19.32 27.44
CA TYR A 21 -11.16 17.95 26.99
C TYR A 21 -11.48 17.83 25.48
N ASN A 22 -12.43 18.60 24.99
CA ASN A 22 -12.77 18.61 23.55
C ASN A 22 -11.78 19.37 22.68
N ASN A 23 -11.02 20.30 23.25
CA ASN A 23 -9.99 21.05 22.55
C ASN A 23 -8.56 20.51 22.81
N SER A 24 -8.43 19.36 23.46
CA SER A 24 -7.12 18.72 23.60
C SER A 24 -6.57 18.37 22.22
N SER A 25 -5.29 18.58 22.01
CA SER A 25 -4.61 18.16 20.78
C SER A 25 -4.66 16.65 20.69
N GLY A 26 -5.34 16.12 19.68
CA GLY A 26 -5.34 14.67 19.39
C GLY A 26 -4.09 14.25 18.65
N ILE A 27 -3.77 14.97 17.57
CA ILE A 27 -2.55 14.79 16.76
C ILE A 27 -1.99 16.17 16.46
N SER A 28 -0.68 16.33 16.54
CA SER A 28 0.04 17.49 16.03
C SER A 28 1.17 17.02 15.13
N VAL A 29 1.22 17.55 13.92
CA VAL A 29 2.28 17.26 12.94
C VAL A 29 2.82 18.58 12.41
N ASN A 30 4.09 18.87 12.66
CA ASN A 30 4.76 20.10 12.25
C ASN A 30 4.02 21.38 12.66
N GLY A 31 3.30 21.35 13.79
CA GLY A 31 2.49 22.46 14.29
C GLY A 31 1.04 22.51 13.77
N ALA A 32 0.69 21.73 12.77
CA ALA A 32 -0.73 21.51 12.42
C ALA A 32 -1.38 20.63 13.49
N ILE A 33 -2.51 21.07 14.02
CA ILE A 33 -3.19 20.39 15.15
C ILE A 33 -4.53 19.86 14.67
N VAL A 34 -4.77 18.57 14.92
CA VAL A 34 -6.08 17.94 14.81
C VAL A 34 -6.63 17.71 16.21
N PRO A 35 -7.78 18.30 16.58
CA PRO A 35 -8.37 18.12 17.90
C PRO A 35 -8.76 16.66 18.17
N SER A 36 -8.69 16.24 19.43
CA SER A 36 -9.13 14.90 19.84
C SER A 36 -10.60 14.63 19.51
N SER A 37 -11.46 15.67 19.54
CA SER A 37 -12.87 15.56 19.15
C SER A 37 -13.04 15.22 17.68
N THR A 38 -12.22 15.80 16.81
CA THR A 38 -12.22 15.50 15.36
C THR A 38 -11.84 14.04 15.11
N ILE A 39 -10.71 13.58 15.68
CA ILE A 39 -10.29 12.17 15.53
C ILE A 39 -11.37 11.20 16.02
N ARG A 40 -12.01 11.49 17.15
CA ARG A 40 -13.09 10.64 17.67
C ARG A 40 -14.32 10.64 16.76
N SER A 41 -14.71 11.77 16.19
CA SER A 41 -15.85 11.84 15.27
C SER A 41 -15.58 11.06 13.97
N GLU A 42 -14.35 11.09 13.48
CA GLU A 42 -13.90 10.32 12.32
C GLU A 42 -13.91 8.82 12.60
N LEU A 43 -13.31 8.41 13.71
CA LEU A 43 -13.32 7.00 14.14
C LEU A 43 -14.75 6.48 14.36
N LEU A 44 -15.64 7.31 14.91
CA LEU A 44 -17.05 6.96 15.04
C LEU A 44 -17.72 6.79 13.67
N ALA A 45 -17.47 7.69 12.71
CA ALA A 45 -18.00 7.58 11.36
C ALA A 45 -17.53 6.28 10.68
N ILE A 46 -16.24 5.95 10.80
CA ILE A 46 -15.67 4.70 10.27
C ILE A 46 -16.37 3.49 10.90
N SER A 47 -16.44 3.43 12.23
CA SER A 47 -16.97 2.26 12.95
C SER A 47 -18.46 2.02 12.78
N THR A 48 -19.23 3.06 12.41
CA THR A 48 -20.70 2.98 12.27
C THR A 48 -21.18 2.90 10.82
N ASN A 49 -20.29 3.13 9.86
CA ASN A 49 -20.63 3.12 8.43
C ASN A 49 -19.84 2.05 7.68
N PRO A 50 -20.46 0.89 7.36
CA PRO A 50 -19.78 -0.22 6.69
C PRO A 50 -19.22 0.12 5.29
N THR A 51 -19.85 1.04 4.56
CA THR A 51 -19.34 1.49 3.26
C THR A 51 -18.04 2.27 3.46
N LEU A 52 -18.06 3.25 4.35
CA LEU A 52 -16.90 4.06 4.67
C LEU A 52 -15.74 3.21 5.22
N ASP A 53 -16.02 2.31 6.18
CA ASP A 53 -15.03 1.39 6.76
C ASP A 53 -14.36 0.52 5.68
N CYS A 54 -15.15 -0.05 4.76
CA CYS A 54 -14.61 -0.85 3.66
C CYS A 54 -13.65 -0.05 2.78
N TYR A 55 -14.06 1.12 2.30
CA TYR A 55 -13.21 1.94 1.43
C TYR A 55 -11.98 2.49 2.15
N LEU A 56 -12.10 2.87 3.42
CA LEU A 56 -10.95 3.31 4.21
C LEU A 56 -9.97 2.18 4.56
N THR A 57 -10.46 0.94 4.66
CA THR A 57 -9.57 -0.24 4.75
C THR A 57 -8.65 -0.34 3.53
N LEU A 58 -9.13 0.01 2.34
CA LEU A 58 -8.31 0.03 1.11
C LEU A 58 -7.21 1.11 1.15
N LEU A 59 -7.41 2.19 1.90
CA LEU A 59 -6.39 3.22 2.15
C LEU A 59 -5.45 2.86 3.32
N GLY A 60 -5.64 1.71 3.97
CA GLY A 60 -4.85 1.31 5.13
C GLY A 60 -5.36 1.90 6.45
N ALA A 61 -6.54 2.55 6.47
CA ALA A 61 -7.12 3.20 7.64
C ALA A 61 -7.80 2.25 8.63
N SER A 62 -8.07 1.01 8.22
CA SER A 62 -8.63 -0.04 9.08
C SER A 62 -7.96 -1.37 8.77
N SER A 63 -7.74 -2.20 9.78
CA SER A 63 -7.04 -3.49 9.62
C SER A 63 -7.96 -4.71 9.72
N SER A 64 -9.25 -4.53 9.90
CA SER A 64 -10.17 -5.66 10.14
C SER A 64 -11.63 -5.29 9.91
N ALA A 65 -12.44 -6.34 9.71
CA ALA A 65 -13.89 -6.24 9.53
C ALA A 65 -14.54 -5.21 10.48
N PRO A 66 -15.58 -4.49 10.01
CA PRO A 66 -16.25 -3.41 10.73
C PRO A 66 -16.43 -3.75 12.20
N GLY A 67 -16.12 -2.81 13.08
CA GLY A 67 -16.47 -2.95 14.48
C GLY A 67 -17.95 -3.31 14.59
N ALA A 68 -18.31 -4.19 15.51
CA ALA A 68 -19.70 -4.65 15.68
C ALA A 68 -20.58 -3.50 16.21
N GLY A 69 -20.89 -2.53 15.34
CA GLY A 69 -21.76 -1.38 15.54
C GLY A 69 -21.86 -0.89 16.99
N GLY A 70 -21.30 0.24 17.32
CA GLY A 70 -21.38 0.78 18.67
C GLY A 70 -20.35 1.88 18.93
N ALA A 71 -20.32 2.39 20.16
CA ALA A 71 -19.42 3.44 20.56
C ALA A 71 -17.98 3.00 20.80
N SER A 72 -17.60 1.77 20.43
CA SER A 72 -16.25 1.24 20.61
C SER A 72 -15.55 1.01 19.28
N VAL A 73 -14.31 1.44 19.18
CA VAL A 73 -13.44 1.24 18.01
C VAL A 73 -12.27 0.36 18.44
N LYS A 74 -11.84 -0.56 17.58
CA LYS A 74 -10.69 -1.42 17.87
C LYS A 74 -9.40 -0.59 17.92
N ALA A 75 -8.47 -0.97 18.80
CA ALA A 75 -7.17 -0.29 18.89
C ALA A 75 -6.38 -0.31 17.57
N SER A 76 -6.51 -1.39 16.79
CA SER A 76 -5.93 -1.49 15.45
C SER A 76 -6.45 -0.41 14.49
N ASP A 77 -7.76 -0.14 14.53
CA ASP A 77 -8.40 0.84 13.63
C ASP A 77 -8.03 2.27 14.06
N VAL A 78 -7.94 2.51 15.38
CA VAL A 78 -7.43 3.77 15.93
C VAL A 78 -6.00 4.01 15.45
N THR A 79 -5.14 2.99 15.55
CA THR A 79 -3.74 3.08 15.12
C THR A 79 -3.62 3.34 13.62
N ALA A 80 -4.33 2.55 12.81
CA ALA A 80 -4.29 2.67 11.35
C ALA A 80 -4.78 4.05 10.89
N TRP A 81 -5.91 4.53 11.43
CA TRP A 81 -6.43 5.86 11.12
C TRP A 81 -5.49 6.99 11.58
N THR A 82 -4.92 6.87 12.79
CA THR A 82 -3.97 7.85 13.30
C THR A 82 -2.72 7.91 12.44
N ASN A 83 -2.22 6.76 11.98
CA ASN A 83 -1.06 6.69 11.08
C ASN A 83 -1.34 7.39 9.75
N LEU A 84 -2.48 7.10 9.12
CA LEU A 84 -2.89 7.76 7.88
C LEU A 84 -3.00 9.29 8.05
N ARG A 85 -3.54 9.74 9.18
CA ARG A 85 -3.61 11.18 9.52
C ARG A 85 -2.22 11.81 9.67
N VAL A 86 -1.29 11.14 10.34
CA VAL A 86 0.08 11.64 10.51
C VAL A 86 0.80 11.72 9.17
N GLU A 87 0.70 10.67 8.36
CA GLU A 87 1.32 10.63 7.04
C GLU A 87 0.79 11.73 6.11
N GLY A 88 -0.53 11.87 6.02
CA GLY A 88 -1.16 12.90 5.19
C GLY A 88 -0.75 14.30 5.61
N LEU A 89 -0.80 14.61 6.91
CA LEU A 89 -0.39 15.91 7.44
C LEU A 89 1.11 16.20 7.22
N ALA A 90 1.96 15.17 7.30
CA ALA A 90 3.39 15.31 7.03
C ALA A 90 3.66 15.67 5.56
N ILE A 91 2.97 14.96 4.64
CA ILE A 91 3.07 15.22 3.20
C ILE A 91 2.53 16.61 2.85
N GLU A 92 1.36 17.00 3.37
CA GLU A 92 0.78 18.34 3.18
C GLU A 92 1.73 19.45 3.69
N SER A 93 2.28 19.25 4.89
CA SER A 93 3.25 20.19 5.48
C SER A 93 4.50 20.34 4.61
N TYR A 94 5.06 19.22 4.14
CA TYR A 94 6.22 19.22 3.26
C TYR A 94 5.90 19.86 1.89
N ALA A 95 4.79 19.50 1.28
CA ALA A 95 4.35 20.07 0.02
C ALA A 95 4.20 21.60 0.12
N THR A 96 3.58 22.08 1.19
CA THR A 96 3.40 23.52 1.42
C THR A 96 4.70 24.23 1.69
N THR A 97 5.57 23.70 2.59
CA THR A 97 6.75 24.42 3.07
C THR A 97 7.97 24.26 2.18
N ALA A 98 8.20 23.05 1.63
CA ALA A 98 9.38 22.74 0.83
C ALA A 98 9.12 22.88 -0.68
N LEU A 99 7.89 22.60 -1.14
CA LEU A 99 7.53 22.63 -2.56
C LEU A 99 6.69 23.87 -2.93
N ASN A 100 6.34 24.71 -1.95
CA ASN A 100 5.48 25.90 -2.13
C ASN A 100 4.13 25.56 -2.79
N PHE A 101 3.56 24.40 -2.44
CA PHE A 101 2.31 23.91 -2.98
C PHE A 101 1.12 24.54 -2.26
N HIS A 102 0.26 25.20 -3.01
CA HIS A 102 -0.97 25.80 -2.54
C HIS A 102 -2.10 25.40 -3.50
N PRO A 103 -2.89 24.35 -3.18
CA PRO A 103 -3.85 23.80 -4.11
C PRO A 103 -4.98 24.81 -4.43
N SER A 104 -5.27 24.98 -5.72
CA SER A 104 -6.45 25.69 -6.18
C SER A 104 -7.70 24.80 -6.03
N ALA A 105 -8.89 25.40 -6.11
CA ALA A 105 -10.15 24.66 -6.12
C ALA A 105 -10.19 23.59 -7.24
N SER A 106 -9.63 23.91 -8.42
CA SER A 106 -9.54 22.94 -9.53
C SER A 106 -8.56 21.80 -9.25
N THR A 107 -7.47 22.07 -8.50
CA THR A 107 -6.52 21.03 -8.07
C THR A 107 -7.19 20.09 -7.07
N LEU A 108 -7.92 20.63 -6.10
CA LEU A 108 -8.67 19.82 -5.13
C LEU A 108 -9.76 18.97 -5.80
N ALA A 109 -10.49 19.52 -6.79
CA ALA A 109 -11.46 18.75 -7.54
C ALA A 109 -10.82 17.57 -8.28
N LYS A 110 -9.69 17.78 -8.96
CA LYS A 110 -8.93 16.69 -9.60
C LYS A 110 -8.41 15.66 -8.62
N ALA A 111 -7.97 16.09 -7.44
CA ALA A 111 -7.53 15.17 -6.39
C ALA A 111 -8.68 14.31 -5.86
N GLN A 112 -9.88 14.88 -5.73
CA GLN A 112 -11.09 14.14 -5.36
C GLN A 112 -11.45 13.11 -6.44
N ASP A 113 -11.42 13.47 -7.72
CA ASP A 113 -11.70 12.55 -8.84
C ASP A 113 -10.65 11.41 -8.88
N SER A 114 -9.37 11.73 -8.63
CA SER A 114 -8.29 10.73 -8.54
C SER A 114 -8.51 9.77 -7.38
N LEU A 115 -8.79 10.27 -6.19
CA LEU A 115 -9.08 9.47 -5.01
C LEU A 115 -10.28 8.54 -5.22
N GLU A 116 -11.35 9.05 -5.82
CA GLU A 116 -12.53 8.24 -6.18
C GLU A 116 -12.18 7.13 -7.16
N SER A 117 -11.38 7.44 -8.18
CA SER A 117 -10.93 6.45 -9.17
C SER A 117 -10.04 5.37 -8.53
N GLU A 118 -9.07 5.76 -7.69
CA GLU A 118 -8.17 4.85 -6.98
C GLU A 118 -8.94 3.91 -6.05
N LEU A 119 -9.87 4.45 -5.27
CA LEU A 119 -10.73 3.66 -4.38
C LEU A 119 -11.62 2.68 -5.16
N THR A 120 -12.17 3.12 -6.30
CA THR A 120 -12.98 2.25 -7.17
C THR A 120 -12.16 1.08 -7.69
N GLN A 121 -10.97 1.34 -8.26
CA GLN A 121 -10.07 0.31 -8.76
C GLN A 121 -9.60 -0.65 -7.66
N ALA A 122 -9.26 -0.09 -6.49
CA ALA A 122 -8.85 -0.89 -5.34
C ALA A 122 -10.00 -1.81 -4.88
N SER A 123 -11.23 -1.33 -4.85
CA SER A 123 -12.41 -2.14 -4.51
C SER A 123 -12.66 -3.24 -5.54
N GLU A 124 -12.61 -2.93 -6.83
CA GLU A 124 -12.84 -3.90 -7.92
C GLU A 124 -11.77 -5.00 -7.96
N SER A 125 -10.56 -4.71 -7.48
CA SER A 125 -9.46 -5.69 -7.39
C SER A 125 -9.61 -6.68 -6.23
N GLN A 126 -10.54 -6.44 -5.27
CA GLN A 126 -10.77 -7.34 -4.15
C GLN A 126 -11.62 -8.55 -4.57
N SER A 127 -11.39 -9.69 -3.92
CA SER A 127 -12.24 -10.88 -4.09
C SER A 127 -13.71 -10.64 -3.71
N THR A 128 -13.95 -9.68 -2.83
CA THR A 128 -15.27 -9.18 -2.44
C THR A 128 -15.23 -7.66 -2.45
N PRO A 129 -15.72 -7.01 -3.52
CA PRO A 129 -15.74 -5.54 -3.61
C PRO A 129 -16.56 -4.89 -2.50
N CYS A 130 -16.22 -3.65 -2.16
CA CYS A 130 -16.97 -2.84 -1.20
C CYS A 130 -18.41 -2.63 -1.67
N LYS A 131 -19.35 -2.65 -0.72
CA LYS A 131 -20.75 -2.28 -1.01
C LYS A 131 -20.86 -0.77 -1.18
N GLY A 132 -21.70 -0.35 -2.14
CA GLY A 132 -21.83 1.06 -2.52
C GLY A 132 -20.73 1.50 -3.49
N THR A 133 -20.56 2.79 -3.68
CA THR A 133 -19.57 3.38 -4.58
C THR A 133 -18.53 4.18 -3.80
N ALA A 134 -17.35 4.41 -4.38
CA ALA A 134 -16.34 5.29 -3.80
C ALA A 134 -16.88 6.72 -3.62
N ALA A 135 -17.63 7.24 -4.59
CA ALA A 135 -18.31 8.55 -4.47
C ALA A 135 -19.26 8.60 -3.28
N GLN A 136 -20.03 7.53 -3.03
CA GLN A 136 -20.89 7.44 -1.85
C GLN A 136 -20.05 7.46 -0.57
N ALA A 137 -19.00 6.66 -0.46
CA ALA A 137 -18.11 6.65 0.70
C ALA A 137 -17.54 8.06 0.98
N LEU A 138 -17.01 8.75 -0.04
CA LEU A 138 -16.52 10.12 0.09
C LEU A 138 -17.61 11.11 0.53
N SER A 139 -18.84 10.96 0.05
CA SER A 139 -19.96 11.84 0.44
C SER A 139 -20.42 11.62 1.89
N GLU A 140 -20.27 10.41 2.40
CA GLU A 140 -20.64 10.01 3.76
C GLU A 140 -19.55 10.32 4.80
N MET A 141 -18.33 10.71 4.36
CA MET A 141 -17.30 11.20 5.27
C MET A 141 -17.73 12.48 5.99
N PRO A 142 -17.42 12.63 7.29
CA PRO A 142 -17.44 13.92 7.95
C PRO A 142 -16.72 14.99 7.12
N ALA A 143 -17.23 16.22 7.09
CA ALA A 143 -16.69 17.26 6.19
C ALA A 143 -15.19 17.52 6.39
N GLU A 144 -14.71 17.53 7.64
CA GLU A 144 -13.28 17.71 7.97
C GLU A 144 -12.44 16.53 7.48
N MET A 145 -12.94 15.31 7.63
CA MET A 145 -12.30 14.08 7.15
C MET A 145 -12.14 14.11 5.63
N ARG A 146 -13.22 14.40 4.90
CA ARG A 146 -13.19 14.50 3.44
C ARG A 146 -12.24 15.59 2.95
N THR A 147 -12.25 16.76 3.61
CA THR A 147 -11.34 17.85 3.28
C THR A 147 -9.88 17.42 3.44
N PHE A 148 -9.57 16.71 4.51
CA PHE A 148 -8.24 16.18 4.75
C PHE A 148 -7.84 15.15 3.68
N GLU A 149 -8.67 14.16 3.39
CA GLU A 149 -8.35 13.12 2.40
C GLU A 149 -8.07 13.74 1.02
N VAL A 150 -8.89 14.70 0.59
CA VAL A 150 -8.70 15.40 -0.69
C VAL A 150 -7.46 16.27 -0.69
N ALA A 151 -7.14 16.96 0.41
CA ALA A 151 -5.94 17.80 0.52
C ALA A 151 -4.67 16.94 0.53
N SER A 152 -4.68 15.83 1.28
CA SER A 152 -3.58 14.86 1.33
C SER A 152 -3.33 14.22 -0.04
N GLN A 153 -4.39 13.83 -0.76
CA GLN A 153 -4.31 13.33 -2.13
C GLN A 153 -3.71 14.39 -3.07
N ALA A 154 -4.15 15.65 -2.97
CA ALA A 154 -3.61 16.75 -3.79
C ALA A 154 -2.10 16.96 -3.54
N ALA A 155 -1.67 16.93 -2.29
CA ALA A 155 -0.27 17.06 -1.91
C ALA A 155 0.56 15.86 -2.40
N SER A 156 0.03 14.66 -2.31
CA SER A 156 0.67 13.44 -2.83
C SER A 156 0.86 13.49 -4.35
N LEU A 157 -0.15 13.93 -5.09
CA LEU A 157 -0.09 14.10 -6.55
C LEU A 157 0.93 15.18 -6.96
N ASP A 158 1.03 16.29 -6.20
CA ASP A 158 2.06 17.33 -6.46
C ASP A 158 3.46 16.78 -6.20
N LEU A 159 3.66 16.04 -5.12
CA LEU A 159 4.93 15.38 -4.82
C LEU A 159 5.35 14.46 -5.96
N VAL A 160 4.47 13.58 -6.43
CA VAL A 160 4.72 12.69 -7.58
C VAL A 160 5.03 13.51 -8.84
N THR A 161 4.28 14.58 -9.10
CA THR A 161 4.49 15.45 -10.26
C THR A 161 5.87 16.13 -10.21
N LYS A 162 6.30 16.58 -9.02
CA LYS A 162 7.63 17.19 -8.83
C LYS A 162 8.75 16.18 -9.02
N LEU A 163 8.57 14.96 -8.54
CA LEU A 163 9.53 13.88 -8.76
C LEU A 163 9.58 13.48 -10.24
N ASN A 164 8.44 13.34 -10.91
CA ASN A 164 8.38 13.08 -12.35
C ASN A 164 8.99 14.20 -13.19
N SER A 165 8.98 15.43 -12.71
CA SER A 165 9.67 16.54 -13.41
C SER A 165 11.20 16.41 -13.37
N THR A 166 11.77 15.66 -12.42
CA THR A 166 13.20 15.33 -12.37
C THR A 166 13.58 14.20 -13.30
N VAL A 167 12.64 13.29 -13.59
CA VAL A 167 12.78 12.22 -14.60
C VAL A 167 11.53 12.21 -15.48
N PRO A 168 11.43 13.17 -16.44
CA PRO A 168 10.22 13.33 -17.23
C PRO A 168 9.96 12.10 -18.11
N LEU A 169 8.68 11.69 -18.23
CA LEU A 169 8.23 10.58 -19.08
C LEU A 169 8.22 10.99 -20.55
N THR A 170 9.39 11.27 -21.10
CA THR A 170 9.58 11.62 -22.52
C THR A 170 10.22 10.48 -23.29
N VAL A 171 10.05 10.44 -24.61
CA VAL A 171 10.74 9.47 -25.48
C VAL A 171 12.27 9.52 -25.27
N ALA A 172 12.84 10.69 -25.01
CA ALA A 172 14.27 10.82 -24.72
C ALA A 172 14.66 10.14 -23.40
N SER A 173 13.88 10.34 -22.34
CA SER A 173 14.10 9.69 -21.04
C SER A 173 13.90 8.18 -21.13
N MET A 174 12.87 7.72 -21.82
CA MET A 174 12.62 6.31 -22.08
C MET A 174 13.76 5.65 -22.85
N LYS A 175 14.28 6.30 -23.89
CA LYS A 175 15.45 5.79 -24.64
C LYS A 175 16.69 5.74 -23.77
N LYS A 176 16.92 6.74 -22.93
CA LYS A 176 18.04 6.74 -21.96
C LYS A 176 17.88 5.59 -20.97
N TYR A 177 16.71 5.42 -20.39
CA TYR A 177 16.41 4.34 -19.45
C TYR A 177 16.61 2.98 -20.14
N TYR A 178 16.03 2.79 -21.33
CA TYR A 178 16.22 1.59 -22.13
C TYR A 178 17.70 1.30 -22.40
N SER A 179 18.51 2.29 -22.77
CA SER A 179 19.94 2.08 -23.07
C SER A 179 20.76 1.55 -21.90
N THR A 180 20.35 1.90 -20.67
CA THR A 180 21.00 1.43 -19.42
C THR A 180 20.44 0.12 -18.90
N HIS A 181 19.26 -0.30 -19.38
CA HIS A 181 18.55 -1.50 -18.91
C HIS A 181 18.16 -2.42 -20.08
N ALA A 182 18.86 -2.35 -21.22
CA ALA A 182 18.46 -3.03 -22.46
C ALA A 182 18.23 -4.53 -22.29
N ALA A 183 19.05 -5.21 -21.48
CA ALA A 183 18.91 -6.64 -21.20
C ALA A 183 17.57 -7.01 -20.51
N ASN A 184 16.94 -6.06 -19.83
CA ASN A 184 15.62 -6.27 -19.19
C ASN A 184 14.49 -6.36 -20.23
N TYR A 185 14.76 -6.00 -21.48
CA TYR A 185 13.77 -5.93 -22.56
C TYR A 185 14.09 -6.89 -23.71
N ASP A 186 14.93 -7.88 -23.46
CA ASP A 186 15.19 -8.93 -24.45
C ASP A 186 13.93 -9.75 -24.73
N THR A 187 13.72 -10.16 -25.97
CA THR A 187 12.78 -11.24 -26.26
C THR A 187 13.31 -12.54 -25.66
N ILE A 188 12.51 -13.17 -24.80
CA ILE A 188 12.90 -14.37 -24.04
C ILE A 188 12.18 -15.57 -24.60
N CYS A 189 12.93 -16.54 -25.14
CA CYS A 189 12.39 -17.84 -25.50
C CYS A 189 12.53 -18.80 -24.33
N VAL A 190 11.46 -19.52 -24.00
CA VAL A 190 11.45 -20.40 -22.83
C VAL A 190 11.12 -21.85 -23.18
N SER A 191 11.64 -22.72 -22.36
CA SER A 191 11.24 -24.10 -22.22
C SER A 191 10.53 -24.28 -20.88
N VAL A 192 9.44 -25.05 -20.87
CA VAL A 192 8.69 -25.38 -19.64
C VAL A 192 8.74 -26.90 -19.40
N ALA A 193 8.71 -27.29 -18.13
CA ALA A 193 8.45 -28.65 -17.73
C ALA A 193 7.40 -28.61 -16.58
N VAL A 194 6.30 -29.33 -16.76
CA VAL A 194 5.30 -29.57 -15.74
C VAL A 194 5.55 -30.97 -15.20
N VAL A 195 5.97 -31.08 -13.95
CA VAL A 195 6.49 -32.29 -13.36
C VAL A 195 5.60 -32.75 -12.23
N ALA A 196 5.28 -34.05 -12.15
CA ALA A 196 4.56 -34.58 -11.01
C ALA A 196 5.35 -34.33 -9.70
N PRO A 197 4.70 -34.00 -8.56
CA PRO A 197 5.39 -33.74 -7.32
C PRO A 197 6.32 -34.87 -6.87
N THR A 198 5.97 -36.11 -7.18
CA THR A 198 6.77 -37.33 -6.89
C THR A 198 8.07 -37.38 -7.67
N ASP A 199 8.15 -36.72 -8.82
CA ASP A 199 9.30 -36.78 -9.72
C ASP A 199 10.25 -35.58 -9.62
N VAL A 200 9.90 -34.57 -8.80
CA VAL A 200 10.71 -33.34 -8.61
C VAL A 200 12.13 -33.66 -8.16
N THR A 201 12.29 -34.60 -7.22
CA THR A 201 13.62 -35.01 -6.75
C THR A 201 14.46 -35.60 -7.88
N ALA A 202 13.89 -36.55 -8.62
CA ALA A 202 14.59 -37.20 -9.75
C ALA A 202 14.89 -36.22 -10.90
N PHE A 203 14.02 -35.23 -11.10
CA PHE A 203 14.24 -34.13 -12.05
C PHE A 203 15.47 -33.30 -11.65
N ASN A 204 15.54 -32.85 -10.40
CA ASN A 204 16.66 -32.07 -9.88
C ASN A 204 17.99 -32.87 -9.90
N GLU A 205 17.96 -34.14 -9.57
CA GLU A 205 19.12 -35.02 -9.67
C GLU A 205 19.63 -35.17 -11.10
N ALA A 206 18.73 -35.36 -12.06
CA ALA A 206 19.06 -35.42 -13.47
C ALA A 206 19.64 -34.10 -13.98
N GLN A 207 19.08 -32.96 -13.55
CA GLN A 207 19.62 -31.63 -13.86
C GLN A 207 21.05 -31.46 -13.32
N THR A 208 21.24 -31.81 -12.05
CA THR A 208 22.57 -31.75 -11.40
C THR A 208 23.60 -32.66 -12.08
N SER A 209 23.15 -33.79 -12.61
CA SER A 209 23.96 -34.74 -13.38
C SER A 209 24.26 -34.27 -14.81
N GLY A 210 23.76 -33.08 -15.22
CA GLY A 210 24.11 -32.46 -16.50
C GLY A 210 23.11 -32.72 -17.63
N SER A 211 21.91 -33.26 -17.36
CA SER A 211 20.90 -33.41 -18.38
C SER A 211 20.47 -32.02 -18.89
N SER A 212 20.32 -31.90 -20.19
CA SER A 212 19.87 -30.65 -20.82
C SER A 212 18.39 -30.33 -20.51
N VAL A 213 18.03 -29.06 -20.62
CA VAL A 213 16.62 -28.60 -20.48
C VAL A 213 15.67 -29.41 -21.35
N ALA A 214 16.07 -29.70 -22.60
CA ALA A 214 15.26 -30.48 -23.53
C ALA A 214 15.09 -31.94 -23.14
N GLU A 215 16.15 -32.58 -22.60
CA GLU A 215 16.08 -33.96 -22.11
C GLU A 215 15.23 -34.08 -20.85
N LEU A 216 15.39 -33.13 -19.92
CA LEU A 216 14.57 -33.05 -18.71
C LEU A 216 13.09 -32.88 -19.04
N ALA A 217 12.74 -31.95 -19.92
CA ALA A 217 11.36 -31.76 -20.34
C ALA A 217 10.81 -32.99 -21.02
N LYS A 218 11.57 -33.66 -21.93
CA LYS A 218 11.12 -34.88 -22.58
C LYS A 218 10.87 -36.03 -21.62
N LYS A 219 11.67 -36.15 -20.59
CA LYS A 219 11.62 -37.25 -19.64
C LYS A 219 10.56 -37.10 -18.58
N PHE A 220 10.37 -35.88 -18.05
CA PHE A 220 9.60 -35.65 -16.85
C PHE A 220 8.34 -34.79 -17.04
N SER A 221 8.23 -34.05 -18.17
CA SER A 221 7.11 -33.15 -18.32
C SER A 221 5.82 -33.87 -18.73
N GLU A 222 4.76 -33.59 -18.01
CA GLU A 222 3.40 -34.01 -18.35
C GLU A 222 2.75 -33.09 -19.40
N ASP A 223 3.32 -31.89 -19.61
CA ASP A 223 2.83 -30.97 -20.64
C ASP A 223 3.18 -31.46 -22.04
N PRO A 224 2.26 -31.32 -23.04
CA PRO A 224 2.51 -31.76 -24.42
C PRO A 224 3.77 -31.18 -25.07
N SER A 225 4.24 -29.98 -24.61
CA SER A 225 5.49 -29.39 -25.09
C SER A 225 6.71 -30.22 -24.72
N GLY A 226 6.62 -31.03 -23.64
CA GLY A 226 7.68 -31.94 -23.20
C GLY A 226 8.17 -32.83 -24.32
N LYS A 227 7.30 -33.36 -25.20
CA LYS A 227 7.67 -34.17 -26.37
C LYS A 227 8.58 -33.42 -27.35
N LYS A 228 8.51 -32.08 -27.36
CA LYS A 228 9.35 -31.17 -28.17
C LYS A 228 10.49 -30.56 -27.36
N GLY A 229 10.88 -31.17 -26.22
CA GLY A 229 11.91 -30.63 -25.33
C GLY A 229 11.48 -29.45 -24.51
N GLY A 230 10.17 -29.32 -24.26
CA GLY A 230 9.60 -28.24 -23.44
C GLY A 230 9.47 -26.89 -24.15
N ALA A 231 9.81 -26.81 -25.45
CA ALA A 231 9.73 -25.55 -26.21
C ALA A 231 8.33 -24.97 -26.14
N TYR A 232 8.17 -23.84 -25.45
CA TYR A 232 6.87 -23.24 -25.16
C TYR A 232 6.60 -22.00 -25.99
N GLY A 233 7.61 -21.16 -26.21
CA GLY A 233 7.48 -19.96 -27.04
C GLY A 233 8.53 -18.90 -26.74
N CYS A 234 8.45 -17.80 -27.51
CA CYS A 234 9.27 -16.60 -27.27
C CYS A 234 8.34 -15.43 -26.94
N PHE A 235 8.69 -14.68 -25.91
CA PHE A 235 7.91 -13.57 -25.36
C PHE A 235 8.67 -12.26 -25.55
N ALA A 236 8.11 -11.37 -26.34
CA ALA A 236 8.61 -10.00 -26.49
C ALA A 236 8.08 -9.11 -25.34
N PRO A 237 8.73 -7.97 -25.06
CA PRO A 237 8.27 -7.01 -24.03
C PRO A 237 6.82 -6.53 -24.18
N SER A 238 6.27 -6.56 -25.41
CA SER A 238 4.87 -6.25 -25.68
C SER A 238 3.87 -7.37 -25.35
N SER A 239 4.35 -8.55 -24.97
CA SER A 239 3.48 -9.68 -24.59
C SER A 239 2.95 -9.50 -23.16
N THR A 240 1.67 -9.79 -22.93
CA THR A 240 1.02 -9.76 -21.60
C THR A 240 1.68 -10.69 -20.58
N SER A 241 2.29 -11.79 -21.06
CA SER A 241 3.00 -12.74 -20.18
C SER A 241 4.48 -12.40 -19.97
N TYR A 242 4.98 -11.30 -20.56
CA TYR A 242 6.41 -10.99 -20.52
C TYR A 242 6.96 -10.77 -19.12
N SER A 243 6.25 -10.02 -18.30
CA SER A 243 6.69 -9.72 -16.93
C SER A 243 6.87 -10.98 -16.08
N GLY A 244 5.91 -11.91 -16.16
CA GLY A 244 6.00 -13.20 -15.45
C GLY A 244 7.15 -14.07 -15.96
N VAL A 245 7.32 -14.14 -17.30
CA VAL A 245 8.45 -14.88 -17.90
C VAL A 245 9.80 -14.27 -17.53
N ARG A 246 9.91 -12.93 -17.55
CA ARG A 246 11.12 -12.21 -17.11
C ARG A 246 11.44 -12.54 -15.67
N GLN A 247 10.49 -12.37 -14.77
CA GLN A 247 10.64 -12.65 -13.34
C GLN A 247 11.08 -14.09 -13.08
N ALA A 248 10.43 -15.06 -13.73
CA ALA A 248 10.75 -16.47 -13.56
C ALA A 248 12.15 -16.86 -14.05
N THR A 249 12.77 -16.04 -14.92
CA THR A 249 14.02 -16.41 -15.60
C THR A 249 15.18 -15.44 -15.41
N GLU A 250 14.98 -14.26 -14.79
CA GLU A 250 16.00 -13.19 -14.74
C GLU A 250 17.29 -13.59 -14.01
N THR A 251 17.17 -14.39 -12.94
CA THR A 251 18.29 -14.84 -12.13
C THR A 251 18.93 -16.14 -12.64
N LEU A 252 18.34 -16.77 -13.64
CA LEU A 252 18.74 -18.07 -14.13
C LEU A 252 19.75 -17.96 -15.28
N LYS A 253 20.66 -18.90 -15.33
CA LYS A 253 21.50 -19.09 -16.53
C LYS A 253 20.64 -19.56 -17.69
N ILE A 254 21.02 -19.16 -18.91
CA ILE A 254 20.41 -19.69 -20.13
C ILE A 254 20.56 -21.21 -20.15
N ASN A 255 19.50 -21.90 -20.53
CA ASN A 255 19.39 -23.36 -20.57
C ASN A 255 19.55 -24.03 -19.17
N ALA A 256 19.01 -23.39 -18.13
CA ALA A 256 18.90 -23.99 -16.80
C ALA A 256 17.50 -23.77 -16.24
N TYR A 257 16.92 -24.82 -15.66
CA TYR A 257 15.72 -24.70 -14.84
C TYR A 257 16.09 -24.22 -13.41
N PRO A 258 15.16 -23.59 -12.67
CA PRO A 258 15.36 -23.32 -11.26
C PRO A 258 15.46 -24.64 -10.46
N SER A 259 16.13 -24.64 -9.33
CA SER A 259 16.14 -25.78 -8.40
C SER A 259 14.83 -25.92 -7.62
N THR A 260 14.10 -24.81 -7.46
CA THR A 260 12.80 -24.76 -6.79
C THR A 260 11.74 -24.40 -7.84
N PRO A 261 10.77 -25.29 -8.07
CA PRO A 261 9.68 -25.02 -9.02
C PRO A 261 8.62 -24.11 -8.40
N GLU A 262 7.74 -23.60 -9.25
CA GLU A 262 6.48 -23.01 -8.85
C GLU A 262 5.43 -24.14 -8.69
N GLU A 263 4.70 -24.15 -7.57
CA GLU A 263 3.60 -25.08 -7.37
C GLU A 263 2.36 -24.59 -8.13
N ILE A 264 1.82 -25.46 -8.97
CA ILE A 264 0.63 -25.16 -9.79
C ILE A 264 -0.40 -26.26 -9.70
N THR A 265 -1.60 -25.98 -10.18
CA THR A 265 -2.61 -27.01 -10.51
C THR A 265 -2.62 -27.24 -12.01
N TYR A 266 -2.32 -28.47 -12.44
CA TYR A 266 -2.34 -28.87 -13.84
C TYR A 266 -3.26 -30.06 -14.03
N ASN A 267 -4.22 -29.98 -14.95
CA ASN A 267 -5.23 -31.04 -15.17
C ASN A 267 -5.95 -31.51 -13.89
N ASN A 268 -6.28 -30.57 -12.99
CA ASN A 268 -6.90 -30.81 -11.66
C ASN A 268 -6.01 -31.61 -10.67
N ALA A 269 -4.72 -31.70 -10.91
CA ALA A 269 -3.76 -32.31 -9.99
C ALA A 269 -2.67 -31.30 -9.60
N ALA A 270 -2.08 -31.47 -8.42
CA ALA A 270 -0.89 -30.70 -8.03
C ALA A 270 0.27 -31.04 -8.96
N ALA A 271 1.01 -30.03 -9.42
CA ALA A 271 2.18 -30.17 -10.26
C ALA A 271 3.22 -29.09 -9.94
N ALA A 272 4.45 -29.37 -10.36
CA ALA A 272 5.58 -28.46 -10.25
C ALA A 272 5.94 -27.88 -11.61
N LEU A 273 5.87 -26.56 -11.77
CA LEU A 273 6.23 -25.85 -12.99
C LEU A 273 7.70 -25.39 -12.93
N PHE A 274 8.47 -25.81 -13.90
CA PHE A 274 9.83 -25.32 -14.14
C PHE A 274 9.86 -24.51 -15.43
N VAL A 275 10.42 -23.29 -15.37
CA VAL A 275 10.58 -22.40 -16.52
C VAL A 275 12.06 -22.09 -16.74
N ALA A 276 12.58 -22.33 -17.91
CA ALA A 276 13.96 -22.04 -18.28
C ALA A 276 14.02 -21.10 -19.49
N ALA A 277 14.82 -20.04 -19.41
CA ALA A 277 15.17 -19.27 -20.61
C ALA A 277 16.13 -20.08 -21.48
N THR A 278 15.77 -20.33 -22.72
CA THR A 278 16.61 -21.04 -23.70
C THR A 278 17.36 -20.09 -24.62
N LYS A 279 16.82 -18.88 -24.81
CA LYS A 279 17.44 -17.82 -25.61
C LYS A 279 16.96 -16.46 -25.13
N ARG A 280 17.86 -15.48 -25.13
CA ARG A 280 17.54 -14.04 -25.03
C ARG A 280 18.02 -13.36 -26.31
N SER A 281 17.24 -12.44 -26.85
CA SER A 281 17.57 -11.69 -28.07
C SER A 281 17.20 -10.24 -27.87
N PRO A 282 18.10 -9.30 -28.18
CA PRO A 282 17.84 -7.87 -28.06
C PRO A 282 16.55 -7.47 -28.79
N THR A 283 15.68 -6.72 -28.16
CA THR A 283 14.45 -6.19 -28.73
C THR A 283 14.64 -4.70 -29.01
N PRO A 284 14.40 -4.18 -30.21
CA PRO A 284 14.51 -2.75 -30.49
C PRO A 284 13.61 -1.90 -29.58
N PHE A 285 14.07 -0.69 -29.21
CA PHE A 285 13.31 0.24 -28.33
C PHE A 285 11.85 0.41 -28.76
N ALA A 286 11.58 0.56 -30.06
CA ALA A 286 10.22 0.76 -30.56
C ALA A 286 9.26 -0.41 -30.22
N GLN A 287 9.77 -1.61 -29.99
CA GLN A 287 8.97 -2.78 -29.58
C GLN A 287 8.93 -2.95 -28.06
N ALA A 288 9.86 -2.30 -27.35
CA ALA A 288 9.95 -2.32 -25.88
C ALA A 288 9.32 -1.07 -25.24
N GLU A 289 8.93 -0.06 -26.02
CA GLU A 289 8.56 1.28 -25.54
C GLU A 289 7.50 1.26 -24.42
N THR A 290 6.45 0.47 -24.59
CA THR A 290 5.39 0.35 -23.57
C THR A 290 5.89 -0.26 -22.27
N ALA A 291 6.73 -1.30 -22.34
CA ALA A 291 7.31 -1.91 -21.15
C ALA A 291 8.32 -0.98 -20.45
N VAL A 292 9.11 -0.23 -21.25
CA VAL A 292 10.03 0.79 -20.74
C VAL A 292 9.28 1.93 -20.03
N LEU A 293 8.15 2.37 -20.61
CA LEU A 293 7.30 3.39 -19.98
C LEU A 293 6.78 2.90 -18.64
N SER A 294 6.22 1.70 -18.60
CA SER A 294 5.70 1.10 -17.37
C SER A 294 6.78 0.94 -16.28
N ASP A 295 7.98 0.46 -16.65
CA ASP A 295 9.09 0.32 -15.69
C ASP A 295 9.57 1.70 -15.19
N LEU A 296 9.56 2.72 -16.04
CA LEU A 296 9.93 4.08 -15.65
C LEU A 296 8.87 4.74 -14.74
N GLU A 297 7.58 4.50 -15.02
CA GLU A 297 6.48 4.90 -14.13
C GLU A 297 6.58 4.24 -12.77
N ASN A 298 6.86 2.94 -12.72
CA ASN A 298 7.07 2.19 -11.47
C ASN A 298 8.29 2.70 -10.69
N ALA A 299 9.40 3.01 -11.39
CA ALA A 299 10.58 3.60 -10.76
C ALA A 299 10.28 4.98 -10.16
N ASN A 300 9.47 5.80 -10.83
CA ASN A 300 9.03 7.09 -10.30
C ASN A 300 8.10 6.93 -9.10
N ALA A 301 7.18 5.95 -9.12
CA ALA A 301 6.32 5.64 -7.99
C ALA A 301 7.11 5.14 -6.77
N THR A 302 8.12 4.30 -6.98
CA THR A 302 9.05 3.85 -5.93
C THR A 302 9.79 5.05 -5.32
N ALA A 303 10.36 5.93 -6.16
CA ALA A 303 11.03 7.15 -5.70
C ALA A 303 10.09 8.08 -4.89
N ALA A 304 8.81 8.14 -5.25
CA ALA A 304 7.81 8.89 -4.49
C ALA A 304 7.55 8.27 -3.11
N ASN A 305 7.49 6.95 -3.01
CA ASN A 305 7.34 6.25 -1.73
C ASN A 305 8.58 6.42 -0.84
N ASP A 306 9.78 6.28 -1.40
CA ASP A 306 11.04 6.55 -0.70
C ASP A 306 11.08 8.00 -0.19
N GLN A 307 10.58 8.96 -0.99
CA GLN A 307 10.49 10.36 -0.57
C GLN A 307 9.48 10.57 0.56
N LYS A 308 8.35 9.87 0.56
CA LYS A 308 7.38 9.89 1.68
C LYS A 308 8.04 9.40 2.97
N GLU A 309 8.79 8.30 2.93
CA GLU A 309 9.53 7.80 4.09
C GLU A 309 10.57 8.81 4.59
N ILE A 310 11.31 9.45 3.69
CA ILE A 310 12.27 10.51 4.02
C ILE A 310 11.56 11.70 4.68
N ILE A 311 10.37 12.09 4.20
CA ILE A 311 9.55 13.15 4.80
C ILE A 311 9.20 12.78 6.23
N LEU A 312 8.70 11.57 6.47
CA LEU A 312 8.31 11.10 7.79
C LEU A 312 9.49 11.03 8.76
N LEU A 313 10.66 10.58 8.30
CA LEU A 313 11.85 10.43 9.13
C LEU A 313 12.56 11.75 9.46
N LYS A 314 12.66 12.67 8.49
CA LYS A 314 13.56 13.83 8.60
C LYS A 314 12.84 15.16 8.75
N TYR A 315 11.63 15.28 8.24
CA TYR A 315 10.91 16.55 8.16
C TYR A 315 9.62 16.57 8.99
N THR A 316 9.39 15.55 9.83
CA THR A 316 8.14 15.43 10.57
C THR A 316 8.39 15.45 12.07
N ASN A 317 7.73 16.39 12.74
CA ASN A 317 7.66 16.45 14.19
C ASN A 317 6.23 16.10 14.62
N VAL A 318 6.07 14.97 15.31
CA VAL A 318 4.77 14.40 15.66
C VAL A 318 4.59 14.37 17.18
N ALA A 319 3.42 14.84 17.62
CA ALA A 319 2.92 14.59 18.97
C ALA A 319 1.50 14.00 18.86
N ILE A 320 1.24 12.91 19.57
CA ILE A 320 -0.04 12.19 19.55
C ILE A 320 -0.53 12.08 21.00
N ASP A 321 -1.84 12.36 21.21
CA ASP A 321 -2.49 12.05 22.48
C ASP A 321 -2.40 10.53 22.72
N PRO A 322 -1.93 10.09 23.89
CA PRO A 322 -1.75 8.66 24.19
C PRO A 322 -2.98 7.79 23.99
N SER A 323 -4.19 8.37 23.97
CA SER A 323 -5.42 7.64 23.68
C SER A 323 -5.55 7.21 22.18
N PHE A 324 -4.76 7.82 21.30
CA PHE A 324 -4.71 7.49 19.87
C PHE A 324 -3.44 6.76 19.46
N GLY A 325 -2.47 6.62 20.34
CA GLY A 325 -1.22 5.92 20.10
C GLY A 325 0.03 6.73 20.47
N SER A 326 1.17 6.29 19.94
CA SER A 326 2.44 6.99 20.09
C SER A 326 3.23 6.89 18.78
N TRP A 327 3.96 7.96 18.44
CA TRP A 327 4.83 7.98 17.27
C TRP A 327 6.20 7.37 17.56
N GLY A 328 6.69 6.55 16.65
CA GLY A 328 8.02 5.94 16.77
C GLY A 328 8.51 5.35 15.47
N THR A 329 9.62 4.61 15.52
CA THR A 329 10.21 3.93 14.37
C THR A 329 10.21 2.43 14.58
N ALA A 330 9.58 1.70 13.69
CA ALA A 330 9.61 0.24 13.62
C ALA A 330 10.64 -0.26 12.59
N SER A 331 10.71 -1.58 12.39
CA SER A 331 11.59 -2.19 11.39
C SER A 331 11.25 -1.76 9.95
N ASN A 332 10.01 -1.39 9.70
CA ASN A 332 9.50 -1.02 8.38
C ASN A 332 9.40 0.51 8.18
N GLY A 333 9.94 1.29 9.11
CA GLY A 333 9.92 2.76 9.04
C GLY A 333 9.18 3.44 10.21
N PRO A 334 8.97 4.75 10.11
CA PRO A 334 8.23 5.51 11.12
C PRO A 334 6.74 5.19 11.06
N GLU A 335 6.14 4.92 12.22
CA GLU A 335 4.73 4.57 12.32
C GLU A 335 4.11 4.95 13.67
N VAL A 336 2.79 4.86 13.74
CA VAL A 336 2.04 5.00 14.98
C VAL A 336 1.92 3.64 15.65
N PHE A 337 2.40 3.54 16.89
CA PHE A 337 2.18 2.37 17.74
C PHE A 337 0.84 2.46 18.43
N ALA A 338 0.20 1.31 18.62
CA ALA A 338 -1.09 1.23 19.30
C ALA A 338 -1.07 1.89 20.69
N PRO A 339 -2.19 2.46 21.13
CA PRO A 339 -2.30 2.97 22.48
C PRO A 339 -1.90 1.90 23.52
N ALA A 340 -1.08 2.27 24.49
CA ALA A 340 -0.60 1.32 25.50
C ALA A 340 -1.74 0.66 26.29
N THR A 341 -2.84 1.32 26.42
CA THR A 341 -4.14 0.88 26.96
C THR A 341 -5.17 1.93 26.60
N PRO A 342 -6.36 1.57 26.23
CA PRO A 342 -7.07 0.30 26.39
C PRO A 342 -7.04 -0.54 25.13
N SER A 343 -7.39 -1.83 25.26
CA SER A 343 -7.58 -2.74 24.14
C SER A 343 -8.74 -2.33 23.19
N SER A 344 -9.59 -1.41 23.65
CA SER A 344 -10.60 -0.73 22.83
C SER A 344 -10.83 0.68 23.36
N ALA A 345 -10.91 1.67 22.46
CA ALA A 345 -11.32 3.03 22.79
C ALA A 345 -12.83 3.15 22.62
N VAL A 346 -13.51 3.77 23.60
CA VAL A 346 -14.93 4.11 23.48
C VAL A 346 -15.06 5.47 22.84
N VAL A 347 -15.62 5.51 21.64
CA VAL A 347 -15.85 6.75 20.88
C VAL A 347 -17.25 7.28 21.20
N GLY A 348 -17.34 8.54 21.59
CA GLY A 348 -18.61 9.15 22.01
C GLY A 348 -19.03 8.90 23.45
N SER A 349 -18.29 8.10 24.22
CA SER A 349 -18.43 7.91 25.66
C SER A 349 -17.11 8.21 26.36
N THR A 350 -17.18 8.66 27.60
CA THR A 350 -16.01 8.97 28.42
C THR A 350 -15.41 7.74 29.14
N THR A 351 -15.97 6.57 28.93
CA THR A 351 -15.56 5.38 29.69
C THR A 351 -14.62 4.50 28.84
N ILE A 352 -13.40 4.35 29.28
CA ILE A 352 -12.43 3.38 28.76
C ILE A 352 -12.69 2.06 29.49
N THR A 353 -13.12 1.03 28.77
CA THR A 353 -13.61 -0.23 29.37
C THR A 353 -12.55 -1.28 29.62
N ASN A 354 -11.32 -1.13 29.10
CA ASN A 354 -10.24 -2.06 29.39
C ASN A 354 -8.90 -1.33 29.52
N LEU A 355 -8.52 -1.10 30.73
CA LEU A 355 -7.15 -0.72 31.07
C LEU A 355 -6.31 -2.00 31.09
N GLY A 356 -5.68 -2.32 29.98
CA GLY A 356 -4.71 -3.41 29.95
C GLY A 356 -3.53 -3.10 30.89
N THR A 357 -3.03 -4.09 31.59
CA THR A 357 -1.92 -4.00 32.53
C THR A 357 -0.54 -4.07 31.88
N GLY A 358 -0.44 -3.69 30.61
CA GLY A 358 0.81 -3.69 29.87
C GLY A 358 1.55 -2.35 29.98
N ALA A 359 2.29 -2.12 31.07
CA ALA A 359 3.30 -1.09 31.08
C ALA A 359 4.45 -1.50 30.16
N SER A 360 4.50 -0.92 28.95
CA SER A 360 5.68 -0.99 28.12
C SER A 360 6.74 -0.08 28.74
N THR A 361 7.74 -0.67 29.37
CA THR A 361 8.94 0.05 29.81
C THR A 361 9.79 0.34 28.58
N TYR A 362 9.65 1.56 28.04
CA TYR A 362 10.63 2.08 27.10
C TYR A 362 11.91 2.42 27.86
N LYS A 363 13.02 1.80 27.44
CA LYS A 363 14.37 2.26 27.74
C LYS A 363 14.86 3.15 26.61
#